data_0ba028796a540bc715fe7b153f6372bb
#
_entry.id   0ba028796a540bc715fe7b153f6372bb
#
_cell.length_a   1.000
_cell.length_b   1.000
_cell.length_c   1.000
_cell.angle_alpha   90.00
_cell.angle_beta   90.00
_cell.angle_gamma   90.00
#
_symmetry.space_group_name_H-M   'P 1'
#
loop_
_entity.id
_entity.type
_entity.pdbx_description
1 polymer ?
#
loop_
_entity_poly.entity_id
_entity_poly.type
_entity_poly.pdbx_seq_one_letter_code
_entity_poly.pdbx_strand_id
1 'polypeptide(L)'
;RIAQNGSTIRFVIGEYGSGKTFFLNLVRAIALEKRLVTAHADLNPDRRLHATGGQARSLYAEMMRNISTRSKPDGGAMPSIVERFVTEALKEAKTSGKNPETVIHEKLDILSEMVGGYDFAHVIAGYWKGHDTGNEQLKADAIRWLRAEFTTKTDARNALGVRTIIDDGSFYEHLKLMARFVRLAGFEGILVCLDELVNLYKLSNVQARNSNYEQILRILNDSLQGTAVGLGIIMGGTPDFLMDTRRGLYSYSALQSRLAENTFAVKGLVDYSSPVLRLSNLSPEDFYILLGKIRYVFAYGNNNDYLVPDEALKAFMVHCSKKIGDAYFRTPRNTITNFVNLLSVLEQNRHTSWQEILGTVDIKPDINPDLDLPSDEPESLTNITALPATADKNEDNLASFKL
;
A
#
# COMPACT_ATOMS: atom_id res chain seq x y z
N ARG A 1 17.07 5.89 -5.17
CA ARG A 1 16.79 6.89 -4.11
C ARG A 1 16.69 6.24 -2.73
N ILE A 2 15.81 5.22 -2.54
CA ILE A 2 15.61 4.57 -1.23
C ILE A 2 16.93 4.05 -0.66
N ALA A 3 17.70 3.29 -1.43
CA ALA A 3 18.99 2.75 -1.03
C ALA A 3 20.06 3.83 -0.74
N GLN A 4 19.90 5.02 -1.27
CA GLN A 4 20.79 6.17 -1.10
C GLN A 4 20.34 7.13 0.02
N ASN A 5 19.66 6.64 1.04
CA ASN A 5 19.07 7.43 2.14
C ASN A 5 17.98 8.42 1.70
N GLY A 6 17.48 8.30 0.48
CA GLY A 6 16.36 9.12 0.01
C GLY A 6 15.00 8.50 0.32
N SER A 7 13.98 9.24 -0.02
CA SER A 7 12.57 8.79 0.00
C SER A 7 11.93 9.02 -1.37
N THR A 8 10.81 8.37 -1.60
CA THR A 8 10.05 8.57 -2.83
C THR A 8 8.59 8.21 -2.62
N ILE A 9 7.71 8.96 -3.27
CA ILE A 9 6.29 8.59 -3.41
C ILE A 9 5.94 8.60 -4.90
N ARG A 10 5.13 7.64 -5.33
CA ARG A 10 4.62 7.52 -6.70
C ARG A 10 3.15 7.12 -6.68
N PHE A 11 2.39 7.72 -7.58
CA PHE A 11 1.00 7.37 -7.85
C PHE A 11 0.95 6.66 -9.20
N VAL A 12 0.54 5.41 -9.19
CA VAL A 12 0.33 4.61 -10.41
C VAL A 12 -1.14 4.74 -10.79
N ILE A 13 -1.40 5.51 -11.82
CA ILE A 13 -2.76 5.85 -12.26
C ILE A 13 -3.09 5.07 -13.52
N GLY A 14 -4.22 4.38 -13.50
CA GLY A 14 -4.72 3.62 -14.64
C GLY A 14 -6.20 3.30 -14.48
N GLU A 15 -6.87 3.05 -15.59
CA GLU A 15 -8.28 2.67 -15.62
C GLU A 15 -8.55 1.38 -14.83
N TYR A 16 -9.81 1.12 -14.51
CA TYR A 16 -10.20 -0.16 -13.93
C TYR A 16 -9.76 -1.31 -14.84
N GLY A 17 -9.14 -2.34 -14.27
CA GLY A 17 -8.65 -3.49 -15.05
C GLY A 17 -7.38 -3.25 -15.89
N SER A 18 -6.76 -2.07 -15.85
CA SER A 18 -5.54 -1.72 -16.61
C SER A 18 -4.26 -2.46 -16.16
N GLY A 19 -4.32 -3.27 -15.11
CA GLY A 19 -3.16 -4.01 -14.60
C GLY A 19 -2.36 -3.30 -13.51
N LYS A 20 -2.93 -2.32 -12.81
CA LYS A 20 -2.27 -1.62 -11.66
C LYS A 20 -1.72 -2.60 -10.63
N THR A 21 -2.55 -3.51 -10.16
CA THR A 21 -2.16 -4.54 -9.17
C THR A 21 -1.02 -5.43 -9.68
N PHE A 22 -1.06 -5.82 -10.98
CA PHE A 22 0.03 -6.56 -11.60
C PHE A 22 1.33 -5.75 -11.61
N PHE A 23 1.25 -4.47 -11.99
CA PHE A 23 2.41 -3.58 -11.99
C PHE A 23 2.99 -3.42 -10.58
N LEU A 24 2.15 -3.21 -9.55
CA LEU A 24 2.60 -3.11 -8.16
C LEU A 24 3.31 -4.40 -7.70
N ASN A 25 2.77 -5.57 -8.05
CA ASN A 25 3.38 -6.86 -7.73
C ASN A 25 4.73 -7.06 -8.45
N LEU A 26 4.85 -6.64 -9.72
CA LEU A 26 6.10 -6.66 -10.46
C LEU A 26 7.16 -5.76 -9.80
N VAL A 27 6.78 -4.55 -9.41
CA VAL A 27 7.68 -3.61 -8.72
C VAL A 27 8.13 -4.18 -7.37
N ARG A 28 7.23 -4.85 -6.63
CA ARG A 28 7.58 -5.54 -5.38
C ARG A 28 8.61 -6.65 -5.61
N ALA A 29 8.41 -7.49 -6.61
CA ALA A 29 9.37 -8.54 -6.96
C ALA A 29 10.76 -7.97 -7.27
N ILE A 30 10.83 -6.94 -8.10
CA ILE A 30 12.08 -6.23 -8.43
C ILE A 30 12.72 -5.59 -7.17
N ALA A 31 11.91 -5.03 -6.27
CA ALA A 31 12.40 -4.43 -5.02
C ALA A 31 13.05 -5.47 -4.10
N LEU A 32 12.46 -6.66 -3.98
CA LEU A 32 13.02 -7.78 -3.21
C LEU A 32 14.39 -8.23 -3.77
N GLU A 33 14.53 -8.29 -5.09
CA GLU A 33 15.82 -8.60 -5.74
C GLU A 33 16.88 -7.52 -5.44
N LYS A 34 16.46 -6.27 -5.32
CA LYS A 34 17.31 -5.13 -4.95
C LYS A 34 17.54 -5.00 -3.43
N ARG A 35 17.24 -6.04 -2.65
CA ARG A 35 17.43 -6.09 -1.19
C ARG A 35 16.61 -5.06 -0.42
N LEU A 36 15.52 -4.56 -1.00
CA LEU A 36 14.51 -3.80 -0.25
C LEU A 36 13.60 -4.77 0.50
N VAL A 37 13.14 -4.36 1.66
CA VAL A 37 11.97 -4.94 2.31
C VAL A 37 10.73 -4.38 1.60
N THR A 38 9.71 -5.19 1.40
CA THR A 38 8.44 -4.71 0.82
C THR A 38 7.30 -4.92 1.79
N ALA A 39 6.33 -4.03 1.80
CA ALA A 39 5.07 -4.17 2.50
C ALA A 39 3.93 -3.77 1.57
N HIS A 40 2.77 -4.40 1.70
CA HIS A 40 1.63 -4.04 0.86
C HIS A 40 0.31 -4.18 1.62
N ALA A 41 -0.66 -3.38 1.20
CA ALA A 41 -2.03 -3.46 1.67
C ALA A 41 -2.98 -2.81 0.65
N ASP A 42 -4.22 -3.30 0.62
CA ASP A 42 -5.31 -2.69 -0.13
C ASP A 42 -6.13 -1.82 0.82
N LEU A 43 -6.42 -0.60 0.38
CA LEU A 43 -7.35 0.26 1.09
C LEU A 43 -8.77 -0.26 0.92
N ASN A 44 -9.55 -0.11 1.97
CA ASN A 44 -10.97 -0.48 1.99
C ASN A 44 -11.68 0.30 3.12
N PRO A 45 -12.98 0.12 3.36
CA PRO A 45 -13.67 0.82 4.45
C PRO A 45 -13.02 0.68 5.82
N ASP A 46 -12.37 -0.46 6.09
CA ASP A 46 -11.72 -0.78 7.39
C ASP A 46 -10.22 -0.46 7.42
N ARG A 47 -9.65 0.02 6.31
CA ARG A 47 -8.21 0.32 6.16
C ARG A 47 -8.03 1.63 5.40
N ARG A 48 -7.69 2.69 6.12
CA ARG A 48 -7.56 4.06 5.58
C ARG A 48 -6.25 4.68 6.05
N LEU A 49 -5.83 5.76 5.39
CA LEU A 49 -4.63 6.52 5.79
C LEU A 49 -4.87 7.43 6.98
N HIS A 50 -6.12 7.82 7.23
CA HIS A 50 -6.54 8.60 8.39
C HIS A 50 -7.90 8.10 8.87
N ALA A 51 -8.01 7.91 10.19
CA ALA A 51 -9.25 7.56 10.86
C ALA A 51 -9.13 7.78 12.38
N THR A 52 -10.24 7.61 13.09
CA THR A 52 -10.28 7.67 14.56
C THR A 52 -10.85 6.40 15.18
N GLY A 53 -11.24 5.42 14.36
CA GLY A 53 -11.87 4.17 14.76
C GLY A 53 -11.01 2.93 14.56
N GLY A 54 -9.68 3.08 14.44
CA GLY A 54 -8.75 1.95 14.30
C GLY A 54 -8.40 1.58 12.84
N GLN A 55 -8.94 2.30 11.84
CA GLN A 55 -8.74 1.93 10.43
C GLN A 55 -7.31 2.22 9.93
N ALA A 56 -6.65 3.28 10.42
CA ALA A 56 -5.26 3.56 10.04
C ALA A 56 -4.30 2.58 10.74
N ARG A 57 -4.57 2.22 11.99
CA ARG A 57 -3.88 1.11 12.67
C ARG A 57 -4.07 -0.22 11.94
N SER A 58 -5.31 -0.50 11.47
CA SER A 58 -5.61 -1.72 10.70
C SER A 58 -4.85 -1.77 9.39
N LEU A 59 -4.70 -0.63 8.69
CA LEU A 59 -3.86 -0.51 7.49
C LEU A 59 -2.40 -0.83 7.80
N TYR A 60 -1.86 -0.25 8.87
CA TYR A 60 -0.48 -0.52 9.31
C TYR A 60 -0.29 -1.99 9.68
N ALA A 61 -1.21 -2.56 10.45
CA ALA A 61 -1.15 -3.97 10.84
C ALA A 61 -1.12 -4.91 9.62
N GLU A 62 -1.92 -4.61 8.59
CA GLU A 62 -1.92 -5.38 7.36
C GLU A 62 -0.59 -5.23 6.60
N MET A 63 -0.06 -4.02 6.46
CA MET A 63 1.27 -3.81 5.88
C MET A 63 2.36 -4.61 6.61
N MET A 64 2.33 -4.63 7.94
CA MET A 64 3.33 -5.34 8.75
C MET A 64 3.11 -6.86 8.75
N ARG A 65 1.89 -7.35 8.54
CA ARG A 65 1.61 -8.77 8.31
C ARG A 65 2.17 -9.22 6.98
N ASN A 66 1.99 -8.40 5.95
CA ASN A 66 2.44 -8.65 4.58
C ASN A 66 3.88 -8.22 4.31
N ILE A 67 4.64 -7.84 5.36
CA ILE A 67 6.03 -7.45 5.20
C ILE A 67 6.85 -8.63 4.67
N SER A 68 7.62 -8.39 3.61
CA SER A 68 8.29 -9.42 2.84
C SER A 68 9.77 -9.10 2.65
N THR A 69 10.57 -10.14 2.54
CA THR A 69 11.99 -10.10 2.17
C THR A 69 12.23 -11.08 1.02
N ARG A 70 13.39 -11.03 0.39
CA ARG A 70 13.75 -11.98 -0.67
C ARG A 70 13.64 -13.45 -0.22
N SER A 71 13.94 -13.75 1.04
CA SER A 71 13.84 -15.11 1.61
C SER A 71 12.41 -15.48 2.04
N LYS A 72 11.52 -14.51 2.22
CA LYS A 72 10.11 -14.67 2.55
C LYS A 72 9.27 -13.72 1.70
N PRO A 73 9.05 -14.02 0.41
CA PRO A 73 8.38 -13.11 -0.52
C PRO A 73 6.88 -13.00 -0.28
N ASP A 74 6.27 -14.01 0.34
CA ASP A 74 4.82 -14.12 0.53
C ASP A 74 4.30 -13.45 1.80
N GLY A 75 5.17 -12.73 2.53
CA GLY A 75 4.81 -12.04 3.77
C GLY A 75 5.36 -12.70 5.03
N GLY A 76 4.98 -12.16 6.20
CA GLY A 76 5.37 -12.71 7.50
C GLY A 76 6.85 -12.59 7.85
N ALA A 77 7.60 -11.72 7.16
CA ALA A 77 9.04 -11.60 7.34
C ALA A 77 9.47 -10.79 8.58
N MET A 78 8.55 -10.22 9.36
CA MET A 78 8.88 -9.37 10.51
C MET A 78 9.86 -10.05 11.50
N PRO A 79 9.62 -11.30 11.97
CA PRO A 79 10.57 -11.97 12.85
C PRO A 79 11.96 -12.11 12.22
N SER A 80 12.04 -12.49 10.95
CA SER A 80 13.31 -12.68 10.25
C SER A 80 14.10 -11.37 10.08
N ILE A 81 13.41 -10.23 9.96
CA ILE A 81 14.04 -8.90 9.91
C ILE A 81 14.67 -8.57 11.27
N VAL A 82 13.93 -8.80 12.36
CA VAL A 82 14.42 -8.56 13.72
C VAL A 82 15.58 -9.50 14.06
N GLU A 83 15.45 -10.79 13.75
CA GLU A 83 16.51 -11.77 13.94
C GLU A 83 17.79 -11.44 13.16
N ARG A 84 17.63 -10.94 11.95
CA ARG A 84 18.78 -10.48 11.15
C ARG A 84 19.49 -9.31 11.82
N PHE A 85 18.74 -8.32 12.33
CA PHE A 85 19.32 -7.20 13.08
C PHE A 85 20.10 -7.69 14.30
N VAL A 86 19.51 -8.59 15.09
CA VAL A 86 20.17 -9.21 16.26
C VAL A 86 21.44 -9.95 15.84
N THR A 87 21.36 -10.78 14.78
CA THR A 87 22.51 -11.52 14.30
C THR A 87 23.68 -10.63 13.86
N GLU A 88 23.38 -9.54 13.14
CA GLU A 88 24.42 -8.59 12.71
C GLU A 88 25.01 -7.81 13.92
N ALA A 89 24.20 -7.45 14.91
CA ALA A 89 24.69 -6.84 16.15
C ALA A 89 25.58 -7.79 16.96
N LEU A 90 25.23 -9.07 17.03
CA LEU A 90 26.06 -10.09 17.69
C LEU A 90 27.42 -10.31 16.99
N LYS A 91 27.43 -10.33 15.67
CA LYS A 91 28.68 -10.42 14.89
C LYS A 91 29.59 -9.23 15.17
N GLU A 92 29.02 -8.02 15.19
CA GLU A 92 29.76 -6.79 15.50
C GLU A 92 30.29 -6.80 16.92
N ALA A 93 29.50 -7.22 17.91
CA ALA A 93 29.92 -7.35 19.30
C ALA A 93 31.11 -8.30 19.43
N LYS A 94 31.05 -9.47 18.77
CA LYS A 94 32.15 -10.44 18.74
C LYS A 94 33.42 -9.86 18.12
N THR A 95 33.29 -9.09 17.03
CA THR A 95 34.45 -8.50 16.33
C THR A 95 35.07 -7.36 17.11
N SER A 96 34.25 -6.54 17.78
CA SER A 96 34.68 -5.36 18.55
C SER A 96 35.08 -5.69 20.00
N GLY A 97 34.79 -6.92 20.48
CA GLY A 97 34.99 -7.30 21.88
C GLY A 97 34.05 -6.61 22.87
N LYS A 98 32.97 -5.99 22.37
CA LYS A 98 31.96 -5.33 23.19
C LYS A 98 30.87 -6.31 23.67
N ASN A 99 30.17 -5.92 24.73
CA ASN A 99 28.97 -6.64 25.17
C ASN A 99 27.88 -6.53 24.09
N PRO A 100 27.20 -7.64 23.72
CA PRO A 100 26.11 -7.64 22.74
C PRO A 100 24.99 -6.64 23.04
N GLU A 101 24.56 -6.55 24.30
CA GLU A 101 23.52 -5.63 24.75
C GLU A 101 23.93 -4.16 24.47
N THR A 102 25.20 -3.81 24.76
CA THR A 102 25.72 -2.47 24.48
C THR A 102 25.67 -2.14 22.99
N VAL A 103 26.09 -3.07 22.12
CA VAL A 103 26.07 -2.86 20.66
C VAL A 103 24.64 -2.70 20.14
N ILE A 104 23.69 -3.49 20.67
CA ILE A 104 22.28 -3.39 20.29
C ILE A 104 21.73 -2.01 20.68
N HIS A 105 21.99 -1.55 21.90
CA HIS A 105 21.54 -0.23 22.36
C HIS A 105 22.18 0.89 21.53
N GLU A 106 23.50 0.87 21.32
CA GLU A 106 24.20 1.86 20.48
C GLU A 106 23.58 1.96 19.07
N LYS A 107 23.20 0.82 18.45
CA LYS A 107 22.54 0.80 17.14
C LYS A 107 21.13 1.35 17.18
N LEU A 108 20.39 1.13 18.25
CA LEU A 108 19.01 1.56 18.40
C LEU A 108 18.86 3.02 18.83
N ASP A 109 19.92 3.65 19.36
CA ASP A 109 19.87 5.05 19.83
C ASP A 109 19.41 6.02 18.75
N ILE A 110 19.82 5.80 17.50
CA ILE A 110 19.39 6.63 16.37
C ILE A 110 17.85 6.60 16.14
N LEU A 111 17.17 5.54 16.58
CA LEU A 111 15.72 5.45 16.52
C LEU A 111 15.08 6.21 17.69
N SER A 112 15.72 6.26 18.83
CA SER A 112 15.22 6.89 20.06
C SER A 112 15.00 8.40 19.90
N GLU A 113 15.71 9.05 18.99
CA GLU A 113 15.53 10.46 18.65
C GLU A 113 14.26 10.75 17.83
N MET A 114 13.66 9.72 17.23
CA MET A 114 12.45 9.85 16.43
C MET A 114 11.18 9.79 17.28
N VAL A 115 10.09 10.36 16.78
CA VAL A 115 8.77 10.28 17.45
C VAL A 115 8.36 8.81 17.62
N GLY A 116 8.10 8.38 18.85
CA GLY A 116 7.80 6.99 19.19
C GLY A 116 9.01 6.05 19.20
N GLY A 117 10.20 6.57 18.92
CA GLY A 117 11.41 5.78 18.75
C GLY A 117 11.90 5.10 20.04
N TYR A 118 11.71 5.72 21.19
CA TYR A 118 12.11 5.13 22.48
C TYR A 118 11.41 3.79 22.74
N ASP A 119 10.07 3.74 22.66
CA ASP A 119 9.32 2.49 22.85
C ASP A 119 9.63 1.48 21.74
N PHE A 120 9.82 1.95 20.49
CA PHE A 120 10.20 1.09 19.39
C PHE A 120 11.56 0.42 19.62
N ALA A 121 12.58 1.18 20.03
CA ALA A 121 13.90 0.67 20.38
C ALA A 121 13.82 -0.32 21.57
N HIS A 122 13.02 0.03 22.59
CA HIS A 122 12.78 -0.82 23.76
C HIS A 122 12.16 -2.18 23.38
N VAL A 123 11.20 -2.19 22.44
CA VAL A 123 10.60 -3.44 21.93
C VAL A 123 11.62 -4.30 21.21
N ILE A 124 12.49 -3.72 20.38
CA ILE A 124 13.55 -4.49 19.70
C ILE A 124 14.57 -5.03 20.73
N ALA A 125 14.95 -4.23 21.71
CA ALA A 125 15.82 -4.69 22.82
C ALA A 125 15.14 -5.79 23.64
N GLY A 126 13.81 -5.70 23.86
CA GLY A 126 13.00 -6.76 24.46
C GLY A 126 13.02 -8.07 23.67
N TYR A 127 12.93 -7.99 22.33
CA TYR A 127 13.09 -9.16 21.47
C TYR A 127 14.47 -9.82 21.66
N TRP A 128 15.54 -9.02 21.67
CA TRP A 128 16.90 -9.49 21.95
C TRP A 128 16.98 -10.19 23.31
N LYS A 129 16.45 -9.57 24.37
CA LYS A 129 16.42 -10.18 25.71
C LYS A 129 15.69 -11.52 25.73
N GLY A 130 14.55 -11.62 25.02
CA GLY A 130 13.83 -12.87 24.83
C GLY A 130 14.67 -13.93 24.10
N HIS A 131 15.44 -13.53 23.09
CA HIS A 131 16.36 -14.41 22.37
C HIS A 131 17.50 -14.91 23.28
N ASP A 132 18.12 -14.03 24.04
CA ASP A 132 19.24 -14.35 24.93
C ASP A 132 18.84 -15.26 26.09
N THR A 133 17.64 -15.05 26.66
CA THR A 133 17.12 -15.80 27.79
C THR A 133 16.25 -17.02 27.41
N GLY A 134 16.01 -17.24 26.11
CA GLY A 134 15.10 -18.29 25.65
C GLY A 134 13.62 -18.02 25.94
N ASN A 135 13.23 -16.75 26.21
CA ASN A 135 11.84 -16.38 26.48
C ASN A 135 11.06 -16.12 25.17
N GLU A 136 10.44 -17.17 24.64
CA GLU A 136 9.67 -17.11 23.39
C GLU A 136 8.42 -16.21 23.49
N GLN A 137 7.82 -16.09 24.70
CA GLN A 137 6.68 -15.20 24.90
C GLN A 137 7.09 -13.72 24.71
N LEU A 138 8.22 -13.32 25.26
CA LEU A 138 8.73 -11.96 25.12
C LEU A 138 9.06 -11.62 23.65
N LYS A 139 9.63 -12.56 22.91
CA LYS A 139 9.85 -12.44 21.45
C LYS A 139 8.54 -12.29 20.70
N ALA A 140 7.55 -13.13 21.01
CA ALA A 140 6.24 -13.08 20.37
C ALA A 140 5.53 -11.75 20.64
N ASP A 141 5.56 -11.27 21.88
CA ASP A 141 4.94 -10.00 22.25
C ASP A 141 5.63 -8.80 21.58
N ALA A 142 6.95 -8.82 21.44
CA ALA A 142 7.68 -7.80 20.66
C ALA A 142 7.22 -7.75 19.19
N ILE A 143 7.07 -8.90 18.54
CA ILE A 143 6.57 -8.98 17.17
C ILE A 143 5.11 -8.51 17.09
N ARG A 144 4.25 -8.86 18.04
CA ARG A 144 2.86 -8.39 18.12
C ARG A 144 2.78 -6.87 18.22
N TRP A 145 3.64 -6.27 19.04
CA TRP A 145 3.69 -4.82 19.16
C TRP A 145 4.11 -4.15 17.84
N LEU A 146 5.17 -4.64 17.19
CA LEU A 146 5.65 -4.14 15.91
C LEU A 146 4.59 -4.25 14.78
N ARG A 147 3.65 -5.18 14.91
CA ARG A 147 2.51 -5.38 13.99
C ARG A 147 1.27 -4.59 14.38
N ALA A 148 1.32 -3.73 15.41
CA ALA A 148 0.17 -2.99 15.94
C ALA A 148 -0.99 -3.90 16.42
N GLU A 149 -0.68 -5.10 16.93
CA GLU A 149 -1.68 -6.06 17.40
C GLU A 149 -2.14 -5.81 18.84
N PHE A 150 -1.42 -4.99 19.62
CA PHE A 150 -1.91 -4.52 20.92
C PHE A 150 -3.00 -3.47 20.74
N THR A 151 -4.14 -3.68 21.40
CA THR A 151 -5.29 -2.76 21.35
C THR A 151 -5.33 -1.81 22.54
N THR A 152 -4.68 -2.16 23.65
CA THR A 152 -4.62 -1.34 24.86
C THR A 152 -3.17 -1.06 25.28
N LYS A 153 -2.93 0.13 25.83
CA LYS A 153 -1.64 0.49 26.40
C LYS A 153 -1.30 -0.34 27.62
N THR A 154 -2.32 -0.76 28.38
CA THR A 154 -2.15 -1.60 29.57
C THR A 154 -1.57 -2.97 29.22
N ASP A 155 -2.10 -3.64 28.20
CA ASP A 155 -1.60 -4.94 27.76
C ASP A 155 -0.16 -4.84 27.23
N ALA A 156 0.13 -3.80 26.43
CA ALA A 156 1.48 -3.58 25.94
C ALA A 156 2.48 -3.28 27.09
N ARG A 157 2.06 -2.53 28.10
CA ARG A 157 2.87 -2.25 29.29
C ARG A 157 3.14 -3.52 30.09
N ASN A 158 2.12 -4.34 30.30
CA ASN A 158 2.28 -5.58 31.05
C ASN A 158 3.19 -6.60 30.33
N ALA A 159 3.09 -6.67 29.00
CA ALA A 159 3.86 -7.60 28.19
C ALA A 159 5.31 -7.14 27.96
N LEU A 160 5.54 -5.87 27.72
CA LEU A 160 6.79 -5.33 27.20
C LEU A 160 7.37 -4.14 27.99
N GLY A 161 6.66 -3.61 28.98
CA GLY A 161 7.09 -2.43 29.73
C GLY A 161 6.96 -1.09 28.97
N VAL A 162 6.39 -1.08 27.75
CA VAL A 162 6.21 0.12 26.94
C VAL A 162 5.00 0.95 27.37
N ARG A 163 5.01 2.24 27.03
CA ARG A 163 3.95 3.19 27.41
C ARG A 163 2.99 3.49 26.28
N THR A 164 3.36 3.15 25.05
CA THR A 164 2.61 3.46 23.85
C THR A 164 2.25 2.19 23.09
N ILE A 165 1.24 2.32 22.23
CA ILE A 165 0.91 1.34 21.18
C ILE A 165 0.90 2.07 19.85
N ILE A 166 1.00 1.32 18.77
CA ILE A 166 0.82 1.85 17.42
C ILE A 166 -0.69 2.00 17.17
N ASP A 167 -1.14 3.23 17.03
CA ASP A 167 -2.54 3.61 16.84
C ASP A 167 -2.76 4.44 15.57
N ASP A 168 -4.00 4.91 15.35
CA ASP A 168 -4.36 5.71 14.17
C ASP A 168 -3.56 7.01 14.05
N GLY A 169 -3.18 7.63 15.16
CA GLY A 169 -2.41 8.89 15.17
C GLY A 169 -0.92 8.69 14.92
N SER A 170 -0.40 7.51 15.26
CA SER A 170 1.05 7.25 15.30
C SER A 170 1.54 6.32 14.19
N PHE A 171 0.66 5.67 13.42
CA PHE A 171 1.03 4.64 12.45
C PHE A 171 2.08 5.11 11.43
N TYR A 172 1.98 6.34 10.95
CA TYR A 172 2.92 6.85 9.95
C TYR A 172 4.30 7.13 10.53
N GLU A 173 4.39 7.62 11.77
CA GLU A 173 5.67 7.75 12.46
C GLU A 173 6.34 6.38 12.67
N HIS A 174 5.56 5.36 13.04
CA HIS A 174 6.07 4.00 13.16
C HIS A 174 6.46 3.38 11.81
N LEU A 175 5.81 3.78 10.71
CA LEU A 175 6.26 3.38 9.37
C LEU A 175 7.63 3.99 9.03
N LYS A 176 7.89 5.24 9.40
CA LYS A 176 9.22 5.88 9.26
C LYS A 176 10.26 5.20 10.15
N LEU A 177 9.90 4.85 11.40
CA LEU A 177 10.76 4.07 12.30
C LEU A 177 11.11 2.71 11.70
N MET A 178 10.12 2.00 11.16
CA MET A 178 10.34 0.72 10.47
C MET A 178 11.28 0.87 9.28
N ALA A 179 11.15 1.93 8.49
CA ALA A 179 12.05 2.21 7.36
C ALA A 179 13.52 2.40 7.82
N ARG A 180 13.73 3.07 8.94
CA ARG A 180 15.07 3.20 9.54
C ARG A 180 15.56 1.86 10.10
N PHE A 181 14.70 1.14 10.81
CA PHE A 181 15.04 -0.14 11.43
C PHE A 181 15.46 -1.21 10.41
N VAL A 182 14.74 -1.36 9.29
CA VAL A 182 15.13 -2.34 8.26
C VAL A 182 16.51 -2.04 7.68
N ARG A 183 16.93 -0.79 7.65
CA ARG A 183 18.29 -0.43 7.25
C ARG A 183 19.32 -0.84 8.30
N LEU A 184 19.04 -0.68 9.58
CA LEU A 184 19.88 -1.20 10.67
C LEU A 184 20.00 -2.72 10.61
N ALA A 185 18.97 -3.41 10.12
CA ALA A 185 18.99 -4.85 9.86
C ALA A 185 19.73 -5.24 8.56
N GLY A 186 20.37 -4.29 7.85
CA GLY A 186 21.20 -4.52 6.68
C GLY A 186 20.42 -4.67 5.36
N PHE A 187 19.20 -4.13 5.28
CA PHE A 187 18.46 -3.98 4.02
C PHE A 187 18.65 -2.56 3.44
N GLU A 188 18.31 -2.39 2.19
CA GLU A 188 18.46 -1.11 1.49
C GLU A 188 17.33 -0.08 1.82
N GLY A 189 16.31 -0.49 2.56
CA GLY A 189 15.14 0.31 2.95
C GLY A 189 13.85 -0.49 2.75
N ILE A 190 12.71 0.22 2.84
CA ILE A 190 11.38 -0.39 2.67
C ILE A 190 10.61 0.26 1.53
N LEU A 191 9.94 -0.56 0.72
CA LEU A 191 8.98 -0.14 -0.28
C LEU A 191 7.58 -0.56 0.14
N VAL A 192 6.70 0.39 0.32
CA VAL A 192 5.28 0.19 0.64
C VAL A 192 4.46 0.33 -0.64
N CYS A 193 3.61 -0.65 -0.92
CA CYS A 193 2.66 -0.62 -2.03
C CYS A 193 1.24 -0.60 -1.47
N LEU A 194 0.50 0.46 -1.76
CA LEU A 194 -0.91 0.62 -1.39
C LEU A 194 -1.75 0.59 -2.66
N ASP A 195 -2.70 -0.32 -2.73
CA ASP A 195 -3.63 -0.40 -3.85
C ASP A 195 -5.04 0.03 -3.43
N GLU A 196 -5.95 0.12 -4.39
CA GLU A 196 -7.36 0.45 -4.20
C GLU A 196 -7.61 1.82 -3.54
N LEU A 197 -6.80 2.84 -3.91
CA LEU A 197 -7.00 4.21 -3.40
C LEU A 197 -8.37 4.81 -3.77
N VAL A 198 -9.04 4.24 -4.75
CA VAL A 198 -10.42 4.59 -5.10
C VAL A 198 -11.37 4.48 -3.91
N ASN A 199 -11.07 3.64 -2.91
CA ASN A 199 -11.85 3.55 -1.69
C ASN A 199 -11.81 4.82 -0.83
N LEU A 200 -10.77 5.66 -0.95
CA LEU A 200 -10.76 6.99 -0.33
C LEU A 200 -11.65 7.97 -1.10
N TYR A 201 -11.68 7.86 -2.43
CA TYR A 201 -12.54 8.65 -3.30
C TYR A 201 -14.03 8.34 -3.08
N LYS A 202 -14.36 7.07 -2.76
CA LYS A 202 -15.73 6.61 -2.47
C LYS A 202 -16.26 7.02 -1.09
N LEU A 203 -15.44 7.60 -0.21
CA LEU A 203 -15.92 8.05 1.10
C LEU A 203 -17.00 9.12 0.94
N SER A 204 -18.21 8.86 1.44
CA SER A 204 -19.33 9.81 1.40
C SER A 204 -19.07 11.03 2.30
N ASN A 205 -18.45 10.82 3.45
CA ASN A 205 -18.11 11.88 4.39
C ASN A 205 -16.92 12.72 3.86
N VAL A 206 -17.19 13.99 3.56
CA VAL A 206 -16.22 14.94 2.98
C VAL A 206 -15.04 15.17 3.92
N GLN A 207 -15.29 15.33 5.22
CA GLN A 207 -14.24 15.58 6.20
C GLN A 207 -13.30 14.36 6.31
N ALA A 208 -13.85 13.15 6.39
CA ALA A 208 -13.05 11.92 6.41
C ALA A 208 -12.21 11.79 5.14
N ARG A 209 -12.76 12.14 3.97
CA ARG A 209 -12.03 12.13 2.69
C ARG A 209 -10.88 13.13 2.73
N ASN A 210 -11.14 14.37 3.13
CA ASN A 210 -10.13 15.43 3.22
C ASN A 210 -9.00 15.07 4.21
N SER A 211 -9.32 14.51 5.37
CA SER A 211 -8.29 14.08 6.34
C SER A 211 -7.39 12.99 5.79
N ASN A 212 -7.91 12.09 4.94
CA ASN A 212 -7.07 11.13 4.23
C ASN A 212 -6.17 11.80 3.17
N TYR A 213 -6.67 12.82 2.47
CA TYR A 213 -5.88 13.60 1.51
C TYR A 213 -4.80 14.44 2.19
N GLU A 214 -5.07 15.00 3.36
CA GLU A 214 -4.06 15.65 4.20
C GLU A 214 -2.95 14.67 4.63
N GLN A 215 -3.30 13.44 4.96
CA GLN A 215 -2.30 12.43 5.26
C GLN A 215 -1.43 12.09 4.03
N ILE A 216 -2.02 12.01 2.83
CA ILE A 216 -1.26 11.86 1.57
C ILE A 216 -0.33 13.06 1.36
N LEU A 217 -0.81 14.28 1.59
CA LEU A 217 -0.01 15.51 1.49
C LEU A 217 1.17 15.49 2.47
N ARG A 218 0.94 15.05 3.71
CA ARG A 218 1.99 14.89 4.73
C ARG A 218 3.08 13.94 4.25
N ILE A 219 2.70 12.75 3.75
CA ILE A 219 3.63 11.76 3.22
C ILE A 219 4.43 12.34 2.04
N LEU A 220 3.76 13.06 1.14
CA LEU A 220 4.39 13.69 -0.01
C LEU A 220 5.40 14.76 0.42
N ASN A 221 5.03 15.62 1.37
CA ASN A 221 5.92 16.65 1.91
C ASN A 221 7.14 16.03 2.60
N ASP A 222 6.96 15.02 3.44
CA ASP A 222 8.07 14.30 4.11
C ASP A 222 9.02 13.67 3.07
N SER A 223 8.47 13.14 1.98
CA SER A 223 9.29 12.61 0.88
C SER A 223 10.07 13.71 0.15
N LEU A 224 9.48 14.87 -0.08
CA LEU A 224 10.15 16.00 -0.73
C LEU A 224 11.22 16.65 0.16
N GLN A 225 10.97 16.71 1.46
CA GLN A 225 11.89 17.27 2.46
C GLN A 225 12.99 16.29 2.88
N GLY A 226 12.89 15.00 2.49
CA GLY A 226 13.87 13.97 2.83
C GLY A 226 13.80 13.47 4.27
N THR A 227 12.70 13.74 5.00
CA THR A 227 12.54 13.31 6.41
C THR A 227 12.15 11.82 6.52
N ALA A 228 11.59 11.21 5.47
CA ALA A 228 11.19 9.81 5.44
C ALA A 228 12.30 8.90 4.86
N VAL A 229 13.50 8.97 5.42
CA VAL A 229 14.70 8.27 4.93
C VAL A 229 14.49 6.77 4.81
N GLY A 230 14.87 6.21 3.65
CA GLY A 230 14.79 4.77 3.38
C GLY A 230 13.36 4.26 3.11
N LEU A 231 12.38 5.17 2.97
CA LEU A 231 10.97 4.85 2.72
C LEU A 231 10.58 5.18 1.27
N GLY A 232 10.12 4.18 0.55
CA GLY A 232 9.42 4.35 -0.73
C GLY A 232 7.96 3.99 -0.58
N ILE A 233 7.06 4.77 -1.20
CA ILE A 233 5.63 4.49 -1.22
C ILE A 233 5.12 4.55 -2.65
N ILE A 234 4.40 3.53 -3.08
CA ILE A 234 3.69 3.50 -4.37
C ILE A 234 2.21 3.28 -4.09
N MET A 235 1.38 4.10 -4.70
CA MET A 235 -0.07 4.14 -4.50
C MET A 235 -0.79 3.90 -5.83
N GLY A 236 -1.66 2.87 -5.90
CA GLY A 236 -2.47 2.55 -7.07
C GLY A 236 -3.83 3.24 -7.03
N GLY A 237 -4.15 4.02 -8.07
CA GLY A 237 -5.41 4.77 -8.16
C GLY A 237 -5.99 4.85 -9.58
N THR A 238 -7.21 5.36 -9.68
CA THR A 238 -7.90 5.61 -10.95
C THR A 238 -7.71 7.06 -11.41
N PRO A 239 -7.93 7.38 -12.70
CA PRO A 239 -7.92 8.76 -13.18
C PRO A 239 -8.87 9.68 -12.40
N ASP A 240 -10.09 9.20 -12.08
CA ASP A 240 -11.08 9.98 -11.34
C ASP A 240 -10.60 10.29 -9.91
N PHE A 241 -10.02 9.30 -9.23
CA PHE A 241 -9.39 9.51 -7.91
C PHE A 241 -8.34 10.63 -7.93
N LEU A 242 -7.56 10.74 -9.00
CA LEU A 242 -6.54 11.79 -9.13
C LEU A 242 -7.16 13.14 -9.55
N MET A 243 -7.92 13.14 -10.64
CA MET A 243 -8.20 14.36 -11.42
C MET A 243 -9.54 15.01 -11.12
N ASP A 244 -10.49 14.34 -10.51
CA ASP A 244 -11.78 14.95 -10.17
C ASP A 244 -11.56 16.14 -9.22
N THR A 245 -11.86 17.34 -9.70
CA THR A 245 -11.69 18.61 -8.96
C THR A 245 -12.71 18.82 -7.85
N ARG A 246 -13.75 18.00 -7.79
CA ARG A 246 -14.77 18.06 -6.71
C ARG A 246 -14.48 17.06 -5.61
N ARG A 247 -13.95 15.89 -5.96
CA ARG A 247 -13.89 14.76 -5.03
C ARG A 247 -12.53 14.04 -5.02
N GLY A 248 -11.76 14.11 -6.10
CA GLY A 248 -10.45 13.49 -6.24
C GLY A 248 -9.34 14.26 -5.51
N LEU A 249 -8.09 13.82 -5.69
CA LEU A 249 -6.93 14.50 -5.09
C LEU A 249 -6.80 15.96 -5.57
N TYR A 250 -7.26 16.26 -6.78
CA TYR A 250 -7.23 17.62 -7.33
C TYR A 250 -8.30 18.55 -6.72
N SER A 251 -9.24 18.02 -5.91
CA SER A 251 -10.10 18.85 -5.07
C SER A 251 -9.33 19.58 -3.97
N TYR A 252 -8.13 19.09 -3.64
CA TYR A 252 -7.24 19.67 -2.64
C TYR A 252 -6.09 20.41 -3.34
N SER A 253 -6.13 21.73 -3.37
CA SER A 253 -5.23 22.59 -4.15
C SER A 253 -3.74 22.32 -3.89
N ALA A 254 -3.37 22.01 -2.66
CA ALA A 254 -2.00 21.69 -2.29
C ALA A 254 -1.52 20.36 -2.91
N LEU A 255 -2.39 19.38 -3.11
CA LEU A 255 -2.08 18.15 -3.82
C LEU A 255 -2.09 18.37 -5.33
N GLN A 256 -3.08 19.10 -5.85
CA GLN A 256 -3.16 19.43 -7.26
C GLN A 256 -1.85 20.05 -7.78
N SER A 257 -1.31 21.05 -7.07
CA SER A 257 -0.06 21.71 -7.47
C SER A 257 1.17 20.79 -7.43
N ARG A 258 1.22 19.82 -6.52
CA ARG A 258 2.36 18.89 -6.37
C ARG A 258 2.28 17.66 -7.27
N LEU A 259 1.08 17.29 -7.67
CA LEU A 259 0.80 16.13 -8.51
C LEU A 259 0.53 16.52 -9.97
N ALA A 260 0.58 17.81 -10.30
CA ALA A 260 0.44 18.28 -11.66
C ALA A 260 1.47 17.62 -12.57
N GLU A 261 1.02 17.20 -13.74
CA GLU A 261 1.89 16.58 -14.73
C GLU A 261 2.84 17.61 -15.34
N ASN A 262 4.01 17.14 -15.77
CA ASN A 262 4.98 17.95 -16.44
C ASN A 262 4.43 18.39 -17.83
N THR A 263 4.23 19.69 -18.01
CA THR A 263 3.69 20.25 -19.25
C THR A 263 4.60 20.04 -20.47
N PHE A 264 5.86 19.68 -20.25
CA PHE A 264 6.81 19.35 -21.32
C PHE A 264 6.76 17.87 -21.75
N ALA A 265 6.07 17.01 -20.99
CA ALA A 265 5.86 15.61 -21.33
C ALA A 265 4.73 15.45 -22.35
N VAL A 266 4.95 15.92 -23.59
CA VAL A 266 3.99 15.89 -24.71
C VAL A 266 4.50 15.01 -25.84
N LYS A 267 3.60 14.57 -26.72
CA LYS A 267 3.92 13.83 -27.98
C LYS A 267 4.79 12.58 -27.77
N GLY A 268 4.48 11.76 -26.75
CA GLY A 268 5.22 10.52 -26.50
C GLY A 268 6.49 10.68 -25.66
N LEU A 269 6.82 11.90 -25.23
CA LEU A 269 7.84 12.11 -24.20
C LEU A 269 7.28 11.75 -22.84
N VAL A 270 8.07 11.00 -22.06
CA VAL A 270 7.69 10.57 -20.72
C VAL A 270 8.60 11.18 -19.65
N ASP A 271 8.00 11.59 -18.55
CA ASP A 271 8.73 12.05 -17.36
C ASP A 271 8.57 11.06 -16.22
N TYR A 272 9.54 10.15 -16.08
CA TYR A 272 9.56 9.20 -14.96
C TYR A 272 10.00 9.80 -13.62
N SER A 273 10.36 11.08 -13.59
CA SER A 273 10.68 11.79 -12.34
C SER A 273 9.42 12.33 -11.65
N SER A 274 8.34 12.51 -12.38
CA SER A 274 7.04 12.94 -11.87
C SER A 274 6.50 12.01 -10.78
N PRO A 275 5.83 12.53 -9.75
CA PRO A 275 5.16 11.70 -8.75
C PRO A 275 4.02 10.85 -9.34
N VAL A 276 3.44 11.24 -10.46
CA VAL A 276 2.35 10.53 -11.14
C VAL A 276 2.91 9.74 -12.31
N LEU A 277 2.63 8.45 -12.34
CA LEU A 277 2.96 7.51 -13.41
C LEU A 277 1.64 6.98 -14.00
N ARG A 278 1.38 7.23 -15.27
CA ARG A 278 0.20 6.69 -15.96
C ARG A 278 0.53 5.34 -16.58
N LEU A 279 -0.31 4.37 -16.32
CA LEU A 279 -0.31 3.11 -17.08
C LEU A 279 -1.06 3.35 -18.39
N SER A 280 -0.34 3.23 -19.50
CA SER A 280 -0.94 3.29 -20.83
C SER A 280 -1.83 2.06 -21.05
N ASN A 281 -2.89 2.25 -21.82
CA ASN A 281 -3.66 1.11 -22.33
C ASN A 281 -2.78 0.29 -23.27
N LEU A 282 -3.02 -1.02 -23.30
CA LEU A 282 -2.31 -1.91 -24.22
C LEU A 282 -2.73 -1.62 -25.67
N SER A 283 -1.76 -1.62 -26.58
CA SER A 283 -2.06 -1.61 -28.02
C SER A 283 -2.59 -2.98 -28.49
N PRO A 284 -3.19 -3.07 -29.66
CA PRO A 284 -3.56 -4.37 -30.26
C PRO A 284 -2.37 -5.33 -30.36
N GLU A 285 -1.19 -4.81 -30.68
CA GLU A 285 0.06 -5.57 -30.77
C GLU A 285 0.48 -6.11 -29.40
N ASP A 286 0.40 -5.28 -28.35
CA ASP A 286 0.68 -5.69 -26.98
C ASP A 286 -0.28 -6.81 -26.52
N PHE A 287 -1.56 -6.70 -26.88
CA PHE A 287 -2.56 -7.74 -26.60
C PHE A 287 -2.21 -9.05 -27.30
N TYR A 288 -1.84 -9.01 -28.57
CA TYR A 288 -1.43 -10.21 -29.31
C TYR A 288 -0.24 -10.91 -28.64
N ILE A 289 0.78 -10.12 -28.25
CA ILE A 289 1.94 -10.63 -27.53
C ILE A 289 1.53 -11.22 -26.18
N LEU A 290 0.65 -10.55 -25.44
CA LEU A 290 0.15 -11.00 -24.14
C LEU A 290 -0.59 -12.33 -24.25
N LEU A 291 -1.51 -12.47 -25.19
CA LEU A 291 -2.25 -13.72 -25.44
C LEU A 291 -1.30 -14.86 -25.83
N GLY A 292 -0.30 -14.56 -26.67
CA GLY A 292 0.75 -15.53 -27.02
C GLY A 292 1.55 -16.03 -25.80
N LYS A 293 1.89 -15.12 -24.88
CA LYS A 293 2.56 -15.49 -23.61
C LYS A 293 1.66 -16.30 -22.70
N ILE A 294 0.36 -15.95 -22.59
CA ILE A 294 -0.61 -16.71 -21.79
C ILE A 294 -0.75 -18.12 -22.35
N ARG A 295 -0.90 -18.28 -23.68
CA ARG A 295 -0.91 -19.59 -24.33
C ARG A 295 0.34 -20.41 -24.02
N TYR A 296 1.51 -19.80 -24.08
CA TYR A 296 2.79 -20.45 -23.75
C TYR A 296 2.82 -20.93 -22.30
N VAL A 297 2.42 -20.09 -21.36
CA VAL A 297 2.35 -20.45 -19.93
C VAL A 297 1.31 -21.54 -19.68
N PHE A 298 0.15 -21.47 -20.33
CA PHE A 298 -0.91 -22.49 -20.24
C PHE A 298 -0.45 -23.86 -20.75
N ALA A 299 0.41 -23.89 -21.77
CA ALA A 299 1.05 -25.09 -22.31
C ALA A 299 2.34 -25.49 -21.58
N TYR A 300 2.52 -25.03 -20.31
CA TYR A 300 3.70 -25.34 -19.48
C TYR A 300 5.05 -25.07 -20.17
N GLY A 301 5.09 -24.08 -21.08
CA GLY A 301 6.30 -23.71 -21.80
C GLY A 301 6.62 -24.58 -23.01
N ASN A 302 5.74 -25.48 -23.43
CA ASN A 302 5.92 -26.37 -24.58
C ASN A 302 5.05 -25.95 -25.77
N ASN A 303 5.68 -25.44 -26.82
CA ASN A 303 4.96 -24.99 -28.02
C ASN A 303 4.19 -26.11 -28.74
N ASN A 304 4.57 -27.39 -28.55
CA ASN A 304 3.89 -28.52 -29.16
C ASN A 304 2.54 -28.84 -28.50
N ASP A 305 2.32 -28.30 -27.28
CA ASP A 305 1.10 -28.52 -26.50
C ASP A 305 0.11 -27.37 -26.64
N TYR A 306 0.31 -26.50 -27.63
CA TYR A 306 -0.62 -25.40 -27.88
C TYR A 306 -2.01 -25.93 -28.30
N LEU A 307 -3.02 -25.55 -27.51
CA LEU A 307 -4.44 -25.91 -27.81
C LEU A 307 -5.04 -25.09 -28.95
N VAL A 308 -4.41 -23.94 -29.26
CA VAL A 308 -4.90 -23.05 -30.32
C VAL A 308 -3.72 -22.52 -31.16
N PRO A 309 -3.87 -22.39 -32.48
CA PRO A 309 -2.85 -21.82 -33.37
C PRO A 309 -2.81 -20.28 -33.29
N ASP A 310 -1.86 -19.64 -33.98
CA ASP A 310 -1.72 -18.17 -34.02
C ASP A 310 -2.94 -17.46 -34.64
N GLU A 311 -3.60 -18.12 -35.61
CA GLU A 311 -4.84 -17.62 -36.22
C GLU A 311 -5.96 -17.47 -35.19
N ALA A 312 -6.04 -18.39 -34.20
CA ALA A 312 -7.03 -18.33 -33.15
C ALA A 312 -6.84 -17.10 -32.25
N LEU A 313 -5.61 -16.68 -31.98
CA LEU A 313 -5.33 -15.46 -31.22
C LEU A 313 -5.92 -14.24 -31.92
N LYS A 314 -5.68 -14.11 -33.23
CA LYS A 314 -6.23 -13.02 -34.04
C LYS A 314 -7.75 -13.06 -34.11
N ALA A 315 -8.34 -14.26 -34.33
CA ALA A 315 -9.79 -14.44 -34.36
C ALA A 315 -10.45 -14.09 -33.03
N PHE A 316 -9.83 -14.48 -31.91
CA PHE A 316 -10.29 -14.13 -30.57
C PHE A 316 -10.26 -12.59 -30.33
N MET A 317 -9.19 -11.91 -30.72
CA MET A 317 -9.09 -10.46 -30.62
C MET A 317 -10.15 -9.75 -31.45
N VAL A 318 -10.38 -10.20 -32.69
CA VAL A 318 -11.42 -9.65 -33.56
C VAL A 318 -12.81 -9.89 -32.97
N HIS A 319 -13.08 -11.09 -32.42
CA HIS A 319 -14.34 -11.39 -31.74
C HIS A 319 -14.61 -10.47 -30.57
N CYS A 320 -13.61 -10.31 -29.67
CA CYS A 320 -13.72 -9.42 -28.52
C CYS A 320 -13.92 -7.95 -28.93
N SER A 321 -13.14 -7.45 -29.90
CA SER A 321 -13.26 -6.07 -30.40
C SER A 321 -14.65 -5.78 -31.00
N LYS A 322 -15.23 -6.73 -31.72
CA LYS A 322 -16.57 -6.58 -32.28
C LYS A 322 -17.68 -6.54 -31.24
N LYS A 323 -17.52 -7.27 -30.12
CA LYS A 323 -18.51 -7.38 -29.04
C LYS A 323 -18.44 -6.24 -28.03
N ILE A 324 -17.24 -5.80 -27.70
CA ILE A 324 -16.98 -4.84 -26.62
C ILE A 324 -16.62 -3.43 -27.16
N GLY A 325 -16.24 -3.32 -28.44
CA GLY A 325 -15.78 -2.07 -29.05
C GLY A 325 -14.43 -1.59 -28.47
N ASP A 326 -14.23 -0.27 -28.45
CA ASP A 326 -12.96 0.34 -27.95
C ASP A 326 -12.68 0.05 -26.47
N ALA A 327 -13.70 -0.28 -25.67
CA ALA A 327 -13.52 -0.66 -24.27
C ALA A 327 -12.70 -1.95 -24.09
N TYR A 328 -12.63 -2.79 -25.14
CA TYR A 328 -11.82 -4.02 -25.14
C TYR A 328 -10.34 -3.77 -24.80
N PHE A 329 -9.76 -2.71 -25.38
CA PHE A 329 -8.35 -2.39 -25.17
C PHE A 329 -8.08 -1.68 -23.83
N ARG A 330 -9.13 -1.25 -23.11
CA ARG A 330 -9.01 -0.56 -21.83
C ARG A 330 -8.98 -1.49 -20.63
N THR A 331 -9.52 -2.72 -20.75
CA THR A 331 -9.66 -3.66 -19.62
C THR A 331 -9.03 -5.03 -19.93
N PRO A 332 -7.68 -5.15 -19.85
CA PRO A 332 -6.97 -6.42 -20.10
C PRO A 332 -7.48 -7.60 -19.27
N ARG A 333 -7.96 -7.36 -18.04
CA ARG A 333 -8.48 -8.40 -17.15
C ARG A 333 -9.53 -9.27 -17.82
N ASN A 334 -10.53 -8.65 -18.41
CA ASN A 334 -11.66 -9.38 -19.02
C ASN A 334 -11.19 -10.24 -20.20
N THR A 335 -10.33 -9.68 -21.03
CA THR A 335 -9.74 -10.37 -22.17
C THR A 335 -8.91 -11.56 -21.74
N ILE A 336 -8.05 -11.40 -20.75
CA ILE A 336 -7.21 -12.47 -20.20
C ILE A 336 -8.09 -13.58 -19.63
N THR A 337 -9.08 -13.22 -18.80
CA THR A 337 -10.01 -14.20 -18.19
C THR A 337 -10.76 -15.00 -19.26
N ASN A 338 -11.31 -14.33 -20.25
CA ASN A 338 -12.04 -15.01 -21.34
C ASN A 338 -11.14 -15.90 -22.19
N PHE A 339 -9.89 -15.48 -22.44
CA PHE A 339 -8.94 -16.29 -23.18
C PHE A 339 -8.50 -17.54 -22.40
N VAL A 340 -8.23 -17.40 -21.10
CA VAL A 340 -7.92 -18.53 -20.21
C VAL A 340 -9.11 -19.50 -20.14
N ASN A 341 -10.34 -18.98 -20.03
CA ASN A 341 -11.54 -19.80 -20.05
C ASN A 341 -11.68 -20.58 -21.37
N LEU A 342 -11.41 -19.95 -22.52
CA LEU A 342 -11.39 -20.63 -23.82
C LEU A 342 -10.37 -21.79 -23.82
N LEU A 343 -9.14 -21.55 -23.36
CA LEU A 343 -8.11 -22.59 -23.28
C LEU A 343 -8.53 -23.72 -22.33
N SER A 344 -9.11 -23.42 -21.19
CA SER A 344 -9.57 -24.41 -20.21
C SER A 344 -10.69 -25.30 -20.77
N VAL A 345 -11.63 -24.71 -21.53
CA VAL A 345 -12.70 -25.50 -22.19
C VAL A 345 -12.13 -26.42 -23.25
N LEU A 346 -11.19 -25.93 -24.06
CA LEU A 346 -10.52 -26.72 -25.10
C LEU A 346 -9.68 -27.87 -24.52
N GLU A 347 -9.01 -27.66 -23.40
CA GLU A 347 -8.23 -28.69 -22.70
C GLU A 347 -9.12 -29.87 -22.28
N GLN A 348 -10.32 -29.57 -21.76
CA GLN A 348 -11.27 -30.55 -21.28
C GLN A 348 -12.10 -31.20 -22.41
N ASN A 349 -12.21 -30.54 -23.57
CA ASN A 349 -13.06 -30.97 -24.72
C ASN A 349 -12.25 -31.04 -26.00
N ARG A 350 -11.29 -31.96 -26.07
CA ARG A 350 -10.33 -32.08 -27.17
C ARG A 350 -10.92 -32.37 -28.56
N HIS A 351 -12.22 -32.75 -28.63
CA HIS A 351 -12.94 -32.98 -29.87
C HIS A 351 -13.64 -31.73 -30.41
N THR A 352 -13.68 -30.63 -29.67
CA THR A 352 -14.35 -29.39 -30.06
C THR A 352 -13.32 -28.41 -30.63
N SER A 353 -13.68 -27.78 -31.74
CA SER A 353 -12.80 -26.78 -32.35
C SER A 353 -12.91 -25.42 -31.62
N TRP A 354 -11.81 -24.65 -31.62
CA TRP A 354 -11.83 -23.30 -31.06
C TRP A 354 -12.80 -22.36 -31.80
N GLN A 355 -13.05 -22.61 -33.10
CA GLN A 355 -14.02 -21.85 -33.92
C GLN A 355 -15.45 -22.03 -33.42
N GLU A 356 -15.84 -23.26 -33.09
CA GLU A 356 -17.16 -23.57 -32.55
C GLU A 356 -17.40 -22.85 -31.22
N ILE A 357 -16.43 -22.95 -30.30
CA ILE A 357 -16.54 -22.30 -28.97
C ILE A 357 -16.60 -20.78 -29.12
N LEU A 358 -15.73 -20.20 -29.93
CA LEU A 358 -15.65 -18.75 -30.10
C LEU A 358 -16.95 -18.19 -30.74
N GLY A 359 -17.60 -18.96 -31.61
CA GLY A 359 -18.87 -18.57 -32.24
C GLY A 359 -20.06 -18.52 -31.28
N THR A 360 -20.01 -19.28 -30.18
CA THR A 360 -21.12 -19.40 -29.21
C THR A 360 -20.98 -18.48 -27.99
N VAL A 361 -19.80 -17.97 -27.71
CA VAL A 361 -19.55 -17.19 -26.49
C VAL A 361 -19.96 -15.73 -26.67
N ASP A 362 -20.82 -15.24 -25.76
CA ASP A 362 -21.17 -13.83 -25.65
C ASP A 362 -20.29 -13.18 -24.58
N ILE A 363 -19.27 -12.43 -25.03
CA ILE A 363 -18.35 -11.70 -24.16
C ILE A 363 -18.97 -10.36 -23.79
N LYS A 364 -19.25 -10.15 -22.50
CA LYS A 364 -19.79 -8.90 -21.98
C LYS A 364 -18.65 -8.01 -21.44
N PRO A 365 -18.77 -6.68 -21.58
CA PRO A 365 -17.84 -5.77 -20.93
C PRO A 365 -17.93 -5.91 -19.40
N ASP A 366 -16.79 -5.75 -18.73
CA ASP A 366 -16.73 -5.74 -17.26
C ASP A 366 -17.42 -4.47 -16.73
N ILE A 367 -18.23 -4.62 -15.71
CA ILE A 367 -18.85 -3.48 -15.03
C ILE A 367 -17.79 -2.88 -14.11
N ASN A 368 -17.47 -1.62 -14.35
CA ASN A 368 -16.58 -0.89 -13.45
C ASN A 368 -17.31 -0.59 -12.15
N PRO A 369 -16.93 -1.21 -11.00
CA PRO A 369 -17.57 -0.98 -9.71
C PRO A 369 -17.26 0.43 -9.14
N ASP A 370 -16.36 1.19 -9.79
CA ASP A 370 -15.97 2.52 -9.37
C ASP A 370 -16.92 3.62 -9.88
N LEU A 371 -17.86 3.27 -10.78
CA LEU A 371 -18.85 4.19 -11.31
C LEU A 371 -19.99 4.50 -10.32
N ASP A 372 -20.26 3.60 -9.38
CA ASP A 372 -21.28 3.78 -8.35
C ASP A 372 -20.69 4.57 -7.17
N LEU A 373 -20.74 5.90 -7.26
CA LEU A 373 -20.31 6.78 -6.18
C LEU A 373 -21.49 7.06 -5.23
N PRO A 374 -21.30 6.92 -3.91
CA PRO A 374 -22.28 7.39 -2.95
C PRO A 374 -22.40 8.91 -3.03
N SER A 375 -23.60 9.45 -2.83
CA SER A 375 -23.80 10.91 -2.65
C SER A 375 -23.01 11.38 -1.43
N ASP A 376 -22.46 12.61 -1.50
CA ASP A 376 -21.81 13.20 -0.34
C ASP A 376 -22.83 13.40 0.80
N GLU A 377 -22.47 12.94 2.00
CA GLU A 377 -23.22 13.22 3.21
C GLU A 377 -23.09 14.71 3.53
N PRO A 378 -24.19 15.42 3.88
CA PRO A 378 -24.09 16.78 4.35
C PRO A 378 -23.16 16.84 5.58
N GLU A 379 -22.33 17.88 5.66
CA GLU A 379 -21.49 18.11 6.85
C GLU A 379 -22.40 18.12 8.08
N SER A 380 -22.38 17.04 8.85
CA SER A 380 -23.00 17.06 10.16
C SER A 380 -22.18 18.05 10.99
N LEU A 381 -22.78 19.17 11.33
CA LEU A 381 -22.32 20.04 12.41
C LEU A 381 -22.15 19.15 13.63
N THR A 382 -20.95 18.63 13.82
CA THR A 382 -20.61 17.79 14.97
C THR A 382 -20.86 18.61 16.21
N ASN A 383 -21.84 18.16 16.97
CA ASN A 383 -22.11 18.42 18.37
C ASN A 383 -20.97 19.15 19.08
N ILE A 384 -21.10 20.46 19.15
CA ILE A 384 -20.66 21.17 20.35
C ILE A 384 -21.58 20.61 21.43
N THR A 385 -21.08 19.65 22.18
CA THR A 385 -21.73 19.18 23.42
C THR A 385 -21.91 20.39 24.29
N ALA A 386 -23.14 20.93 24.28
CA ALA A 386 -23.55 21.88 25.24
C ALA A 386 -23.44 21.19 26.62
N LEU A 387 -22.49 21.66 27.42
CA LEU A 387 -22.45 21.35 28.83
C LEU A 387 -23.86 21.58 29.41
N PRO A 388 -24.39 20.68 30.23
CA PRO A 388 -25.67 20.90 30.87
C PRO A 388 -25.57 22.15 31.75
N ALA A 389 -26.40 23.14 31.45
CA ALA A 389 -26.61 24.29 32.30
C ALA A 389 -27.15 23.79 33.66
N THR A 390 -26.27 23.77 34.66
CA THR A 390 -26.72 23.68 36.05
C THR A 390 -27.50 24.96 36.34
N ALA A 391 -28.82 24.81 36.50
CA ALA A 391 -29.65 25.84 37.06
C ALA A 391 -29.23 26.07 38.50
N ASP A 392 -28.56 27.17 38.77
CA ASP A 392 -28.53 27.74 40.13
C ASP A 392 -29.17 29.11 40.09
N LYS A 393 -30.32 29.15 40.78
CA LYS A 393 -31.01 30.38 41.15
C LYS A 393 -30.17 31.03 42.24
N ASN A 394 -29.68 32.22 42.00
CA ASN A 394 -29.63 33.27 43.02
C ASN A 394 -29.55 34.62 42.31
N GLU A 395 -30.64 35.36 42.47
CA GLU A 395 -30.70 36.81 42.35
C GLU A 395 -29.70 37.42 43.33
N ASP A 396 -28.91 38.38 42.89
CA ASP A 396 -28.87 39.73 43.43
C ASP A 396 -27.63 40.50 42.93
N ASN A 397 -27.95 41.66 42.37
CA ASN A 397 -27.22 42.93 42.43
C ASN A 397 -25.72 42.98 42.23
N LEU A 398 -25.29 43.70 41.23
CA LEU A 398 -24.68 45.00 41.41
C LEU A 398 -24.20 45.66 40.13
N ALA A 399 -24.82 46.77 39.90
CA ALA A 399 -24.48 47.90 39.11
C ALA A 399 -22.98 48.24 38.94
N SER A 400 -22.72 48.79 37.75
CA SER A 400 -21.73 49.84 37.47
C SER A 400 -20.25 49.54 37.69
N PHE A 401 -19.50 49.53 36.57
CA PHE A 401 -18.37 50.48 36.47
C PHE A 401 -18.13 50.81 34.98
N LYS A 402 -18.29 52.12 34.69
CA LYS A 402 -17.68 52.77 33.50
C LYS A 402 -16.21 53.04 33.86
N LEU A 403 -15.32 52.69 32.93
CA LEU A 403 -14.30 53.54 32.32
C LEU A 403 -13.55 52.75 31.28
#